data_5a44787c6795c9d005e4b2b5650dbd19
#
_entry.id   5a44787c6795c9d005e4b2b5650dbd19
#
_cell.length_a   1.000
_cell.length_b   1.000
_cell.length_c   1.000
_cell.angle_alpha   90.00
_cell.angle_beta   90.00
_cell.angle_gamma   90.00
#
_symmetry.space_group_name_H-M   'P 1'
#
loop_
_entity.id
_entity.type
_entity.pdbx_description
1 polymer ?
#
loop_
_entity_poly.entity_id
_entity_poly.type
_entity_poly.pdbx_seq_one_letter_code
_entity_poly.pdbx_strand_id
1 'polypeptide(L)'
;MSILKKPKYAILLVFVAVGSFLLGSAADRTIHAADNIFSSTRLLMGVLNLVNDNYVEEVEPGELIYAAIDGMLEVLDPHSSFLSKESFAEMGERFSGKFYGIGIEFDVLDGFLYVISVIDESPSEAVGLQSGDRIVRIDGESAIGIKHDEVRQKLRGEKGTRVDVTIERPGVEDWFDVTITRDSIPIRSVRTSFMLEDQTGYIQLIRFAKTTSRELETALDRLQQEGMERLILDLRGNSGGYLDQAVEVSSKFIPEGRVIVKTMGRNRGSNQTFKSINGVNHREMPLVILLDHRSASASEIVAGAVQDWDRGVIAGTRSFGKGLVQTLFAEPHLTDGSALKLTTARYYTPSGRMIQRDYKNKSFQEYVEGSFSEAGEAGREAGSDTEEDRADPADGADPVDGADPADGADPADGADPADGAEQADRTDIPERTEFTTAAGRTVYGDGGISPDVVIPAPKRTYPFVIGKYRGWVPFDRACFEFANVYSVSQADRQELRDDFDVFLREFQVDEAMIEAFKVQVRDSGISFTDEEFNDDRDVIELQLKRSLARNLWGDEEASRVAAAGDEQLQQARQLFYSHEMLVQQ
;
A
#
# COMPACT_ATOMS: atom_id res chain seq x y z
N MET A 1 72.97 32.61 6.96
CA MET A 1 72.11 32.09 8.06
C MET A 1 71.40 33.26 8.80
N SER A 2 70.60 34.03 8.11
CA SER A 2 69.95 35.21 8.75
C SER A 2 68.47 35.43 8.38
N ILE A 3 67.79 34.46 7.72
CA ILE A 3 66.41 34.59 7.27
C ILE A 3 65.39 34.07 8.32
N LEU A 4 65.81 33.23 9.25
CA LEU A 4 64.95 32.57 10.28
C LEU A 4 64.65 33.42 11.54
N LYS A 5 65.13 34.69 11.63
CA LYS A 5 64.89 35.56 12.79
C LYS A 5 63.70 36.48 12.70
N LYS A 6 62.89 36.42 11.63
CA LYS A 6 61.68 37.22 11.51
C LYS A 6 60.43 36.36 11.90
N PRO A 7 59.65 36.76 12.90
CA PRO A 7 58.50 35.96 13.42
C PRO A 7 57.49 35.58 12.35
N LYS A 8 57.38 36.32 11.25
CA LYS A 8 56.53 36.03 10.11
C LYS A 8 56.88 34.73 9.38
N TYR A 9 58.15 34.36 9.30
CA TYR A 9 58.55 33.10 8.65
C TYR A 9 58.36 31.89 9.55
N ALA A 10 58.47 32.04 10.86
CA ALA A 10 58.12 31.01 11.82
C ALA A 10 56.62 30.66 11.78
N ILE A 11 55.77 31.67 11.70
CA ILE A 11 54.29 31.50 11.55
C ILE A 11 53.97 30.79 10.22
N LEU A 12 54.60 31.21 9.11
CA LEU A 12 54.40 30.57 7.81
C LEU A 12 54.82 29.09 7.81
N LEU A 13 55.95 28.78 8.46
CA LEU A 13 56.41 27.37 8.60
C LEU A 13 55.46 26.50 9.43
N VAL A 14 54.87 27.07 10.48
CA VAL A 14 53.86 26.36 11.28
C VAL A 14 52.58 26.12 10.45
N PHE A 15 52.12 27.13 9.67
CA PHE A 15 50.98 26.94 8.79
C PHE A 15 51.22 25.88 7.70
N VAL A 16 52.41 25.86 7.10
CA VAL A 16 52.79 24.86 6.12
C VAL A 16 52.89 23.48 6.77
N ALA A 17 53.47 23.36 7.96
CA ALA A 17 53.57 22.09 8.68
C ALA A 17 52.20 21.54 9.10
N VAL A 18 51.32 22.42 9.62
CA VAL A 18 49.93 22.03 9.98
C VAL A 18 49.11 21.69 8.73
N GLY A 19 49.25 22.45 7.65
CA GLY A 19 48.59 22.15 6.38
C GLY A 19 49.07 20.83 5.79
N SER A 20 50.38 20.53 5.79
CA SER A 20 50.92 19.28 5.33
C SER A 20 50.50 18.09 6.20
N PHE A 21 50.42 18.26 7.52
CA PHE A 21 49.91 17.25 8.45
C PHE A 21 48.44 16.95 8.22
N LEU A 22 47.61 17.98 8.04
CA LEU A 22 46.17 17.80 7.74
C LEU A 22 45.95 17.15 6.39
N LEU A 23 46.71 17.53 5.36
CA LEU A 23 46.68 16.89 4.04
C LEU A 23 47.17 15.44 4.10
N GLY A 24 48.23 15.17 4.83
CA GLY A 24 48.76 13.82 5.04
C GLY A 24 47.79 12.92 5.79
N SER A 25 47.14 13.43 6.84
CA SER A 25 46.15 12.65 7.60
C SER A 25 44.85 12.39 6.81
N ALA A 26 44.48 13.30 5.94
CA ALA A 26 43.33 13.10 5.03
C ALA A 26 43.67 12.08 3.93
N ALA A 27 44.88 12.14 3.37
CA ALA A 27 45.37 11.16 2.38
C ALA A 27 45.51 9.76 2.98
N ASP A 28 46.01 9.66 4.22
CA ASP A 28 46.18 8.38 4.93
C ASP A 28 44.83 7.69 5.18
N ARG A 29 43.82 8.45 5.62
CA ARG A 29 42.44 7.91 5.78
C ARG A 29 41.83 7.42 4.48
N THR A 30 42.07 8.11 3.36
CA THR A 30 41.55 7.68 2.05
C THR A 30 42.28 6.44 1.53
N ILE A 31 43.59 6.33 1.74
CA ILE A 31 44.40 5.16 1.35
C ILE A 31 43.96 3.93 2.17
N HIS A 32 43.85 4.03 3.49
CA HIS A 32 43.43 2.91 4.34
C HIS A 32 41.98 2.47 4.05
N ALA A 33 41.07 3.38 3.73
CA ALA A 33 39.69 3.04 3.33
C ALA A 33 39.67 2.30 1.98
N ALA A 34 40.47 2.74 1.01
CA ALA A 34 40.61 2.07 -0.29
C ALA A 34 41.20 0.67 -0.15
N ASP A 35 42.30 0.51 0.61
CA ASP A 35 42.93 -0.79 0.85
C ASP A 35 41.99 -1.78 1.54
N ASN A 36 41.12 -1.30 2.43
CA ASN A 36 40.15 -2.14 3.13
C ASN A 36 39.04 -2.62 2.18
N ILE A 37 38.55 -1.76 1.28
CA ILE A 37 37.55 -2.12 0.26
C ILE A 37 38.13 -3.14 -0.74
N PHE A 38 39.35 -2.92 -1.24
CA PHE A 38 39.98 -3.85 -2.17
C PHE A 38 40.27 -5.22 -1.55
N SER A 39 40.69 -5.26 -0.27
CA SER A 39 40.93 -6.54 0.43
C SER A 39 39.62 -7.30 0.65
N SER A 40 38.54 -6.61 1.02
CA SER A 40 37.20 -7.20 1.23
C SER A 40 36.58 -7.69 -0.10
N THR A 41 36.75 -6.93 -1.18
CA THR A 41 36.30 -7.35 -2.52
C THR A 41 37.05 -8.60 -2.98
N ARG A 42 38.36 -8.69 -2.73
CA ARG A 42 39.17 -9.88 -3.06
C ARG A 42 38.72 -11.11 -2.26
N LEU A 43 38.36 -10.92 -0.99
CA LEU A 43 37.83 -12.00 -0.16
C LEU A 43 36.49 -12.51 -0.74
N LEU A 44 35.57 -11.62 -1.06
CA LEU A 44 34.27 -11.96 -1.67
C LEU A 44 34.46 -12.76 -2.96
N MET A 45 35.33 -12.29 -3.87
CA MET A 45 35.63 -13.01 -5.11
C MET A 45 36.29 -14.35 -4.87
N GLY A 46 37.15 -14.46 -3.85
CA GLY A 46 37.77 -15.72 -3.45
C GLY A 46 36.74 -16.74 -2.97
N VAL A 47 35.80 -16.32 -2.15
CA VAL A 47 34.71 -17.17 -1.66
C VAL A 47 33.81 -17.60 -2.82
N LEU A 48 33.40 -16.68 -3.72
CA LEU A 48 32.59 -16.99 -4.88
C LEU A 48 33.25 -18.08 -5.76
N ASN A 49 34.54 -17.93 -6.07
CA ASN A 49 35.29 -18.93 -6.84
C ASN A 49 35.36 -20.29 -6.12
N LEU A 50 35.60 -20.29 -4.80
CA LEU A 50 35.66 -21.55 -4.03
C LEU A 50 34.31 -22.26 -4.02
N VAL A 51 33.20 -21.53 -3.92
CA VAL A 51 31.83 -22.11 -3.99
C VAL A 51 31.58 -22.67 -5.39
N ASN A 52 31.85 -21.88 -6.44
CA ASN A 52 31.66 -22.31 -7.82
C ASN A 52 32.44 -23.57 -8.18
N ASP A 53 33.69 -23.68 -7.66
CA ASP A 53 34.58 -24.78 -8.02
C ASP A 53 34.40 -26.03 -7.15
N ASN A 54 33.80 -25.91 -5.95
CA ASN A 54 33.81 -27.02 -4.98
C ASN A 54 32.46 -27.41 -4.42
N TYR A 55 31.38 -26.62 -4.67
CA TYR A 55 30.06 -26.99 -4.16
C TYR A 55 29.59 -28.29 -4.78
N VAL A 56 28.83 -29.10 -4.02
CA VAL A 56 28.39 -30.45 -4.40
C VAL A 56 27.46 -30.47 -5.62
N GLU A 57 26.73 -29.39 -5.86
CA GLU A 57 25.86 -29.23 -7.01
C GLU A 57 26.34 -28.03 -7.85
N GLU A 58 25.98 -28.03 -9.14
CA GLU A 58 26.28 -26.91 -10.03
C GLU A 58 25.41 -25.71 -9.62
N VAL A 59 26.04 -24.54 -9.46
CA VAL A 59 25.38 -23.28 -9.07
C VAL A 59 25.58 -22.22 -10.14
N GLU A 60 24.57 -21.42 -10.36
CA GLU A 60 24.65 -20.26 -11.25
C GLU A 60 25.36 -19.10 -10.51
N PRO A 61 26.53 -18.63 -10.96
CA PRO A 61 27.27 -17.57 -10.28
C PRO A 61 26.47 -16.27 -10.14
N GLY A 62 25.54 -16.00 -11.07
CA GLY A 62 24.64 -14.84 -11.02
C GLY A 62 23.72 -14.84 -9.81
N GLU A 63 23.16 -15.98 -9.44
CA GLU A 63 22.29 -16.13 -8.27
C GLU A 63 23.06 -15.86 -6.97
N LEU A 64 24.30 -16.36 -6.88
CA LEU A 64 25.17 -16.12 -5.72
C LEU A 64 25.53 -14.64 -5.58
N ILE A 65 25.76 -13.93 -6.71
CA ILE A 65 26.05 -12.49 -6.70
C ILE A 65 24.81 -11.72 -6.27
N TYR A 66 23.63 -12.05 -6.76
CA TYR A 66 22.38 -11.39 -6.35
C TYR A 66 22.10 -11.61 -4.86
N ALA A 67 22.27 -12.84 -4.36
CA ALA A 67 22.12 -13.13 -2.93
C ALA A 67 23.13 -12.35 -2.06
N ALA A 68 24.36 -12.17 -2.53
CA ALA A 68 25.36 -11.36 -1.83
C ALA A 68 25.00 -9.87 -1.83
N ILE A 69 24.44 -9.35 -2.92
CA ILE A 69 23.95 -7.97 -3.01
C ILE A 69 22.76 -7.76 -2.05
N ASP A 70 21.81 -8.68 -2.04
CA ASP A 70 20.65 -8.61 -1.15
C ASP A 70 21.08 -8.65 0.33
N GLY A 71 21.98 -9.57 0.70
CA GLY A 71 22.54 -9.63 2.05
C GLY A 71 23.29 -8.35 2.46
N MET A 72 23.94 -7.66 1.52
CA MET A 72 24.58 -6.37 1.77
C MET A 72 23.53 -5.26 2.02
N LEU A 73 22.39 -5.29 1.31
CA LEU A 73 21.33 -4.29 1.43
C LEU A 73 20.48 -4.47 2.69
N GLU A 74 20.26 -5.71 3.13
CA GLU A 74 19.57 -6.05 4.39
C GLU A 74 20.20 -5.38 5.63
N VAL A 75 21.53 -5.16 5.60
CA VAL A 75 22.25 -4.48 6.68
C VAL A 75 21.91 -2.98 6.77
N LEU A 76 21.37 -2.38 5.71
CA LEU A 76 21.14 -0.93 5.63
C LEU A 76 19.77 -0.53 6.20
N ASP A 77 18.71 -0.95 5.56
CA ASP A 77 17.33 -0.64 5.90
C ASP A 77 16.36 -1.56 5.12
N PRO A 78 15.09 -1.71 5.55
CA PRO A 78 14.14 -2.62 4.92
C PRO A 78 13.61 -2.14 3.56
N HIS A 79 14.02 -0.97 3.07
CA HIS A 79 13.49 -0.36 1.85
C HIS A 79 14.52 -0.29 0.72
N SER A 80 15.81 -0.40 1.03
CA SER A 80 16.87 -0.52 0.03
C SER A 80 16.84 -1.91 -0.58
N SER A 81 16.78 -2.01 -1.91
CA SER A 81 16.68 -3.29 -2.62
C SER A 81 17.33 -3.23 -3.99
N PHE A 82 17.85 -4.37 -4.43
CA PHE A 82 18.27 -4.57 -5.79
C PHE A 82 17.09 -5.02 -6.64
N LEU A 83 17.00 -4.50 -7.85
CA LEU A 83 15.94 -4.82 -8.80
C LEU A 83 16.55 -5.46 -10.02
N SER A 84 16.15 -6.69 -10.35
CA SER A 84 16.48 -7.29 -11.63
C SER A 84 15.99 -6.43 -12.78
N LYS A 85 16.47 -6.67 -13.96
CA LYS A 85 16.02 -5.96 -15.19
C LYS A 85 14.50 -6.05 -15.35
N GLU A 86 13.92 -7.21 -15.09
CA GLU A 86 12.48 -7.48 -15.20
C GLU A 86 11.71 -6.71 -14.13
N SER A 87 12.13 -6.81 -12.86
CA SER A 87 11.50 -6.09 -11.73
C SER A 87 11.60 -4.57 -11.89
N PHE A 88 12.72 -4.09 -12.44
CA PHE A 88 12.89 -2.66 -12.70
C PHE A 88 11.97 -2.18 -13.83
N ALA A 89 11.81 -2.96 -14.90
CA ALA A 89 10.88 -2.65 -15.98
C ALA A 89 9.42 -2.62 -15.48
N GLU A 90 8.99 -3.63 -14.73
CA GLU A 90 7.65 -3.66 -14.11
C GLU A 90 7.40 -2.47 -13.18
N MET A 91 8.39 -2.12 -12.36
CA MET A 91 8.29 -0.94 -11.51
C MET A 91 8.17 0.33 -12.37
N GLY A 92 8.92 0.43 -13.46
CA GLY A 92 8.85 1.54 -14.43
C GLY A 92 7.45 1.69 -15.03
N GLU A 93 6.80 0.59 -15.41
CA GLU A 93 5.42 0.60 -15.89
C GLU A 93 4.45 1.14 -14.83
N ARG A 94 4.48 0.58 -13.62
CA ARG A 94 3.62 1.00 -12.50
C ARG A 94 3.75 2.50 -12.20
N PHE A 95 4.96 3.01 -12.21
CA PHE A 95 5.24 4.41 -11.92
C PHE A 95 5.00 5.34 -13.12
N SER A 96 5.15 4.85 -14.36
CA SER A 96 4.81 5.65 -15.55
C SER A 96 3.32 5.92 -15.68
N GLY A 97 2.49 5.15 -15.00
CA GLY A 97 1.03 5.22 -15.07
C GLY A 97 0.46 4.59 -16.34
N LYS A 98 1.20 3.70 -17.02
CA LYS A 98 0.75 2.97 -18.21
C LYS A 98 1.58 1.72 -18.48
N PHE A 99 0.97 0.76 -19.14
CA PHE A 99 1.64 -0.39 -19.76
C PHE A 99 1.10 -0.62 -21.17
N TYR A 100 1.67 -1.56 -21.91
CA TYR A 100 1.19 -1.91 -23.25
C TYR A 100 0.58 -3.31 -23.24
N GLY A 101 -0.65 -3.43 -23.73
CA GLY A 101 -1.39 -4.66 -23.72
C GLY A 101 -2.80 -4.51 -24.28
N ILE A 102 -3.71 -5.39 -23.86
CA ILE A 102 -5.10 -5.40 -24.35
C ILE A 102 -6.08 -4.61 -23.47
N GLY A 103 -5.78 -4.39 -22.17
CA GLY A 103 -6.62 -3.58 -21.27
C GLY A 103 -7.74 -4.35 -20.58
N ILE A 104 -7.40 -5.44 -19.90
CA ILE A 104 -8.29 -6.17 -19.00
C ILE A 104 -7.66 -6.35 -17.63
N GLU A 105 -8.49 -6.43 -16.60
CA GLU A 105 -8.17 -7.10 -15.36
C GLU A 105 -8.60 -8.56 -15.49
N PHE A 106 -7.74 -9.49 -15.08
CA PHE A 106 -8.02 -10.90 -15.22
C PHE A 106 -7.64 -11.70 -13.99
N ASP A 107 -8.25 -12.86 -13.84
CA ASP A 107 -7.81 -13.87 -12.88
C ASP A 107 -7.86 -15.27 -13.54
N VAL A 108 -7.10 -16.22 -12.99
CA VAL A 108 -7.14 -17.63 -13.42
C VAL A 108 -7.88 -18.41 -12.34
N LEU A 109 -9.11 -18.82 -12.64
CA LEU A 109 -10.03 -19.49 -11.74
C LEU A 109 -10.23 -20.93 -12.22
N ASP A 110 -9.92 -21.91 -11.39
CA ASP A 110 -10.05 -23.35 -11.72
C ASP A 110 -9.39 -23.74 -13.06
N GLY A 111 -8.28 -23.06 -13.36
CA GLY A 111 -7.55 -23.25 -14.61
C GLY A 111 -8.12 -22.52 -15.82
N PHE A 112 -9.14 -21.68 -15.66
CA PHE A 112 -9.70 -20.84 -16.73
C PHE A 112 -9.32 -19.39 -16.55
N LEU A 113 -8.98 -18.73 -17.64
CA LEU A 113 -8.66 -17.32 -17.67
C LEU A 113 -9.94 -16.50 -17.83
N TYR A 114 -10.34 -15.79 -16.77
CA TYR A 114 -11.51 -14.92 -16.74
C TYR A 114 -11.14 -13.44 -16.93
N VAL A 115 -11.94 -12.73 -17.68
CA VAL A 115 -11.99 -11.26 -17.69
C VAL A 115 -12.79 -10.82 -16.47
N ILE A 116 -12.11 -10.22 -15.48
CA ILE A 116 -12.75 -9.71 -14.27
C ILE A 116 -13.38 -8.34 -14.55
N SER A 117 -12.63 -7.46 -15.23
CA SER A 117 -13.15 -6.20 -15.74
C SER A 117 -12.41 -5.78 -17.02
N VAL A 118 -13.06 -4.96 -17.81
CA VAL A 118 -12.48 -4.34 -19.00
C VAL A 118 -12.15 -2.89 -18.66
N ILE A 119 -10.91 -2.49 -18.94
CA ILE A 119 -10.47 -1.12 -18.66
C ILE A 119 -11.07 -0.17 -19.69
N ASP A 120 -11.69 0.91 -19.22
CA ASP A 120 -12.27 1.94 -20.09
C ASP A 120 -11.26 2.49 -21.09
N GLU A 121 -11.74 2.83 -22.27
CA GLU A 121 -10.94 3.35 -23.38
C GLU A 121 -9.81 2.41 -23.83
N SER A 122 -9.92 1.11 -23.51
CA SER A 122 -8.94 0.09 -23.88
C SER A 122 -9.24 -0.59 -25.21
N PRO A 123 -8.24 -1.27 -25.82
CA PRO A 123 -8.47 -2.11 -27.00
C PRO A 123 -9.50 -3.22 -26.78
N SER A 124 -9.57 -3.77 -25.57
CA SER A 124 -10.52 -4.82 -25.21
C SER A 124 -11.97 -4.31 -25.17
N GLU A 125 -12.18 -3.11 -24.65
CA GLU A 125 -13.49 -2.45 -24.69
C GLU A 125 -13.92 -2.17 -26.13
N ALA A 126 -13.00 -1.65 -26.97
CA ALA A 126 -13.27 -1.33 -28.37
C ALA A 126 -13.74 -2.53 -29.20
N VAL A 127 -13.33 -3.75 -28.83
CA VAL A 127 -13.75 -5.00 -29.49
C VAL A 127 -14.92 -5.70 -28.78
N GLY A 128 -15.43 -5.12 -27.68
CA GLY A 128 -16.61 -5.59 -26.99
C GLY A 128 -16.40 -6.78 -26.05
N LEU A 129 -15.17 -6.93 -25.48
CA LEU A 129 -14.99 -7.84 -24.36
C LEU A 129 -15.82 -7.37 -23.15
N GLN A 130 -16.20 -8.31 -22.30
CA GLN A 130 -17.05 -8.03 -21.14
C GLN A 130 -16.51 -8.74 -19.89
N SER A 131 -16.85 -8.20 -18.72
CA SER A 131 -16.66 -8.90 -17.44
C SER A 131 -17.39 -10.25 -17.50
N GLY A 132 -16.75 -11.31 -17.01
CA GLY A 132 -17.25 -12.69 -17.07
C GLY A 132 -16.88 -13.47 -18.31
N ASP A 133 -16.33 -12.86 -19.37
CA ASP A 133 -15.78 -13.59 -20.51
C ASP A 133 -14.64 -14.51 -20.07
N ARG A 134 -14.56 -15.70 -20.67
CA ARG A 134 -13.43 -16.63 -20.52
C ARG A 134 -12.58 -16.59 -21.78
N ILE A 135 -11.29 -16.36 -21.63
CA ILE A 135 -10.34 -16.51 -22.73
C ILE A 135 -9.87 -17.96 -22.75
N VAL A 136 -10.34 -18.73 -23.71
CA VAL A 136 -10.05 -20.18 -23.82
C VAL A 136 -8.87 -20.48 -24.73
N ARG A 137 -8.49 -19.54 -25.63
CA ARG A 137 -7.28 -19.62 -26.45
C ARG A 137 -6.63 -18.25 -26.60
N ILE A 138 -5.30 -18.23 -26.77
CA ILE A 138 -4.50 -17.06 -27.12
C ILE A 138 -3.58 -17.46 -28.26
N ASP A 139 -3.64 -16.73 -29.38
CA ASP A 139 -2.88 -17.01 -30.61
C ASP A 139 -3.01 -18.47 -31.07
N GLY A 140 -4.23 -19.05 -30.94
CA GLY A 140 -4.56 -20.42 -31.30
C GLY A 140 -4.14 -21.49 -30.27
N GLU A 141 -3.32 -21.17 -29.26
CA GLU A 141 -2.93 -22.06 -28.19
C GLU A 141 -3.97 -22.08 -27.07
N SER A 142 -4.17 -23.24 -26.41
CA SER A 142 -5.09 -23.35 -25.28
C SER A 142 -4.64 -22.47 -24.12
N ALA A 143 -5.57 -21.70 -23.57
CA ALA A 143 -5.37 -20.92 -22.33
C ALA A 143 -5.91 -21.66 -21.09
N ILE A 144 -6.36 -22.90 -21.22
CA ILE A 144 -6.83 -23.71 -20.09
C ILE A 144 -5.61 -24.21 -19.30
N GLY A 145 -5.58 -23.94 -18.01
CA GLY A 145 -4.47 -24.28 -17.12
C GLY A 145 -3.28 -23.33 -17.19
N ILE A 146 -3.42 -22.20 -17.89
CA ILE A 146 -2.39 -21.16 -18.02
C ILE A 146 -2.09 -20.51 -16.67
N LYS A 147 -0.82 -20.13 -16.43
CA LYS A 147 -0.42 -19.42 -15.22
C LYS A 147 -0.52 -17.91 -15.40
N HIS A 148 -0.72 -17.17 -14.31
CA HIS A 148 -0.82 -15.69 -14.32
C HIS A 148 0.32 -14.99 -15.08
N ASP A 149 1.58 -15.45 -14.91
CA ASP A 149 2.74 -14.86 -15.57
C ASP A 149 2.73 -15.10 -17.07
N GLU A 150 2.32 -16.31 -17.50
CA GLU A 150 2.19 -16.65 -18.92
C GLU A 150 1.09 -15.82 -19.60
N VAL A 151 -0.04 -15.60 -18.90
CA VAL A 151 -1.10 -14.70 -19.37
C VAL A 151 -0.55 -13.30 -19.63
N ARG A 152 0.18 -12.75 -18.63
CA ARG A 152 0.80 -11.41 -18.77
C ARG A 152 1.74 -11.36 -19.97
N GLN A 153 2.60 -12.36 -20.13
CA GLN A 153 3.54 -12.43 -21.27
C GLN A 153 2.85 -12.50 -22.64
N LYS A 154 1.73 -13.23 -22.73
CA LYS A 154 0.99 -13.40 -23.99
C LYS A 154 0.10 -12.20 -24.33
N LEU A 155 -0.58 -11.60 -23.35
CA LEU A 155 -1.52 -10.50 -23.58
C LEU A 155 -0.86 -9.14 -23.63
N ARG A 156 0.30 -8.94 -22.96
CA ARG A 156 1.14 -7.74 -23.12
C ARG A 156 1.99 -7.82 -24.37
N GLY A 157 2.55 -6.70 -24.79
CA GLY A 157 3.45 -6.62 -25.94
C GLY A 157 3.55 -5.21 -26.50
N GLU A 158 4.34 -5.01 -27.52
CA GLU A 158 4.57 -3.70 -28.13
C GLU A 158 3.27 -3.10 -28.70
N LYS A 159 3.13 -1.78 -28.54
CA LYS A 159 2.01 -1.01 -29.11
C LYS A 159 1.87 -1.28 -30.61
N GLY A 160 0.65 -1.57 -31.05
CA GLY A 160 0.32 -1.83 -32.45
C GLY A 160 0.48 -3.28 -32.88
N THR A 161 1.05 -4.16 -32.04
CA THR A 161 1.04 -5.61 -32.30
C THR A 161 -0.35 -6.19 -32.01
N ARG A 162 -0.66 -7.34 -32.62
CA ARG A 162 -1.96 -7.99 -32.49
C ARG A 162 -1.85 -9.26 -31.64
N VAL A 163 -2.95 -9.61 -31.01
CA VAL A 163 -3.16 -10.90 -30.35
C VAL A 163 -4.56 -11.40 -30.71
N ASP A 164 -4.65 -12.66 -31.06
CA ASP A 164 -5.92 -13.32 -31.34
C ASP A 164 -6.37 -14.09 -30.09
N VAL A 165 -7.59 -13.85 -29.62
CA VAL A 165 -8.17 -14.54 -28.46
C VAL A 165 -9.49 -15.19 -28.82
N THR A 166 -9.70 -16.42 -28.36
CA THR A 166 -10.98 -17.12 -28.48
C THR A 166 -11.73 -16.97 -27.16
N ILE A 167 -12.96 -16.48 -27.21
CA ILE A 167 -13.80 -16.14 -26.08
C ILE A 167 -14.95 -17.16 -25.94
N GLU A 168 -15.14 -17.64 -24.70
CA GLU A 168 -16.35 -18.28 -24.23
C GLU A 168 -17.10 -17.27 -23.36
N ARG A 169 -18.33 -16.91 -23.79
CA ARG A 169 -19.16 -15.93 -23.06
C ARG A 169 -20.40 -16.60 -22.49
N PRO A 170 -20.70 -16.44 -21.19
CA PRO A 170 -21.93 -16.93 -20.60
C PRO A 170 -23.17 -16.45 -21.36
N GLY A 171 -24.07 -17.37 -21.71
CA GLY A 171 -25.27 -17.07 -22.48
C GLY A 171 -25.09 -17.03 -24.01
N VAL A 172 -23.87 -17.25 -24.53
CA VAL A 172 -23.58 -17.40 -25.96
C VAL A 172 -23.19 -18.84 -26.23
N GLU A 173 -23.86 -19.52 -27.19
CA GLU A 173 -23.70 -20.95 -27.41
C GLU A 173 -22.34 -21.32 -28.01
N ASP A 174 -21.83 -20.52 -28.94
CA ASP A 174 -20.59 -20.79 -29.66
C ASP A 174 -19.44 -19.86 -29.18
N TRP A 175 -18.24 -20.43 -29.12
CA TRP A 175 -17.01 -19.65 -28.94
C TRP A 175 -16.78 -18.74 -30.14
N PHE A 176 -16.23 -17.56 -29.93
CA PHE A 176 -15.92 -16.62 -31.01
C PHE A 176 -14.52 -16.05 -30.87
N ASP A 177 -13.90 -15.75 -32.02
CA ASP A 177 -12.56 -15.21 -32.08
C ASP A 177 -12.59 -13.69 -32.15
N VAL A 178 -11.66 -13.05 -31.44
CA VAL A 178 -11.48 -11.59 -31.43
C VAL A 178 -10.00 -11.28 -31.61
N THR A 179 -9.69 -10.43 -32.59
CA THR A 179 -8.33 -9.87 -32.77
C THR A 179 -8.22 -8.53 -32.06
N ILE A 180 -7.30 -8.41 -31.12
CA ILE A 180 -7.08 -7.20 -30.32
C ILE A 180 -5.73 -6.59 -30.71
N THR A 181 -5.72 -5.28 -31.02
CA THR A 181 -4.48 -4.56 -31.27
C THR A 181 -4.01 -3.92 -29.97
N ARG A 182 -2.83 -4.32 -29.47
CA ARG A 182 -2.27 -3.80 -28.22
C ARG A 182 -2.04 -2.29 -28.28
N ASP A 183 -2.39 -1.60 -27.23
CA ASP A 183 -2.17 -0.16 -27.08
C ASP A 183 -1.67 0.19 -25.66
N SER A 184 -1.48 1.47 -25.42
CA SER A 184 -1.15 2.03 -24.11
C SER A 184 -2.37 1.95 -23.20
N ILE A 185 -2.26 1.17 -22.13
CA ILE A 185 -3.31 0.97 -21.14
C ILE A 185 -2.98 1.85 -19.92
N PRO A 186 -3.86 2.76 -19.51
CA PRO A 186 -3.62 3.59 -18.34
C PRO A 186 -3.65 2.77 -17.05
N ILE A 187 -2.67 2.99 -16.18
CA ILE A 187 -2.68 2.51 -14.79
C ILE A 187 -3.14 3.68 -13.93
N ARG A 188 -4.44 3.76 -13.67
CA ARG A 188 -5.03 4.91 -12.98
C ARG A 188 -4.55 5.01 -11.54
N SER A 189 -4.27 6.23 -11.11
CA SER A 189 -3.98 6.59 -9.72
C SER A 189 -5.26 6.85 -8.93
N VAL A 190 -6.21 7.53 -9.54
CA VAL A 190 -7.58 7.70 -9.03
C VAL A 190 -8.37 6.45 -9.41
N ARG A 191 -8.71 5.62 -8.43
CA ARG A 191 -9.50 4.40 -8.65
C ARG A 191 -10.95 4.73 -8.95
N THR A 192 -11.52 5.64 -8.16
CA THR A 192 -12.91 6.06 -8.28
C THR A 192 -13.08 7.48 -7.78
N SER A 193 -14.06 8.19 -8.32
CA SER A 193 -14.46 9.51 -7.86
C SER A 193 -15.93 9.72 -8.17
N PHE A 194 -16.73 10.07 -7.16
CA PHE A 194 -18.18 10.28 -7.31
C PHE A 194 -18.72 11.20 -6.20
N MET A 195 -19.93 11.71 -6.41
CA MET A 195 -20.66 12.46 -5.39
C MET A 195 -21.30 11.51 -4.39
N LEU A 196 -21.02 11.74 -3.11
CA LEU A 196 -21.84 11.23 -2.00
C LEU A 196 -23.05 12.15 -1.81
N GLU A 197 -23.96 11.73 -0.93
CA GLU A 197 -25.02 12.62 -0.47
C GLU A 197 -24.42 13.92 0.13
N ASP A 198 -25.23 14.95 0.30
CA ASP A 198 -24.87 16.24 0.92
C ASP A 198 -23.74 16.99 0.19
N GLN A 199 -23.62 16.87 -1.13
CA GLN A 199 -22.63 17.58 -1.95
C GLN A 199 -21.17 17.30 -1.51
N THR A 200 -20.93 16.12 -0.95
CA THR A 200 -19.59 15.66 -0.59
C THR A 200 -18.99 14.86 -1.74
N GLY A 201 -17.91 15.35 -2.32
CA GLY A 201 -17.11 14.57 -3.28
C GLY A 201 -16.26 13.52 -2.55
N TYR A 202 -16.19 12.34 -3.13
CA TYR A 202 -15.28 11.27 -2.69
C TYR A 202 -14.33 10.93 -3.80
N ILE A 203 -13.02 10.91 -3.49
CA ILE A 203 -11.96 10.51 -4.42
C ILE A 203 -11.06 9.51 -3.72
N GLN A 204 -10.93 8.30 -4.28
CA GLN A 204 -9.97 7.29 -3.82
C GLN A 204 -8.70 7.32 -4.65
N LEU A 205 -7.58 7.70 -4.03
CA LEU A 205 -6.26 7.75 -4.63
C LEU A 205 -5.41 6.58 -4.13
N ILE A 206 -5.11 5.63 -5.02
CA ILE A 206 -4.49 4.34 -4.63
C ILE A 206 -2.97 4.29 -4.84
N ARG A 207 -2.37 5.28 -5.51
CA ARG A 207 -0.92 5.39 -5.78
C ARG A 207 -0.53 6.79 -6.22
N PHE A 208 0.78 7.04 -6.24
CA PHE A 208 1.35 8.27 -6.80
C PHE A 208 2.24 7.93 -8.00
N ALA A 209 1.62 7.82 -9.20
CA ALA A 209 2.27 7.67 -10.49
C ALA A 209 2.47 9.04 -11.15
N LYS A 210 3.18 9.13 -12.28
CA LYS A 210 3.43 10.40 -13.02
C LYS A 210 2.17 11.15 -13.45
N THR A 211 1.04 10.47 -13.53
CA THR A 211 -0.25 11.01 -13.98
C THR A 211 -1.15 11.48 -12.85
N THR A 212 -0.78 11.21 -11.60
CA THR A 212 -1.66 11.35 -10.42
C THR A 212 -2.22 12.75 -10.23
N SER A 213 -1.38 13.78 -10.30
CA SER A 213 -1.82 15.16 -10.12
C SER A 213 -2.85 15.58 -11.18
N ARG A 214 -2.66 15.14 -12.43
CA ARG A 214 -3.60 15.42 -13.52
C ARG A 214 -4.90 14.65 -13.37
N GLU A 215 -4.83 13.36 -13.00
CA GLU A 215 -6.03 12.54 -12.76
C GLU A 215 -6.87 13.11 -11.63
N LEU A 216 -6.22 13.52 -10.54
CA LEU A 216 -6.89 14.15 -9.41
C LEU A 216 -7.56 15.47 -9.83
N GLU A 217 -6.88 16.32 -10.62
CA GLU A 217 -7.48 17.57 -11.11
C GLU A 217 -8.72 17.30 -11.96
N THR A 218 -8.65 16.34 -12.89
CA THR A 218 -9.79 15.95 -13.71
C THR A 218 -10.97 15.48 -12.85
N ALA A 219 -10.72 14.70 -11.79
CA ALA A 219 -11.76 14.25 -10.88
C ALA A 219 -12.36 15.42 -10.07
N LEU A 220 -11.51 16.33 -9.58
CA LEU A 220 -11.95 17.52 -8.83
C LEU A 220 -12.81 18.45 -9.71
N ASP A 221 -12.36 18.72 -10.94
CA ASP A 221 -13.10 19.57 -11.89
C ASP A 221 -14.48 18.97 -12.21
N ARG A 222 -14.56 17.65 -12.43
CA ARG A 222 -15.82 16.94 -12.68
C ARG A 222 -16.76 17.07 -11.48
N LEU A 223 -16.30 16.75 -10.29
CA LEU A 223 -17.11 16.80 -9.07
C LEU A 223 -17.57 18.24 -8.75
N GLN A 224 -16.74 19.25 -9.03
CA GLN A 224 -17.14 20.65 -8.88
C GLN A 224 -18.27 21.04 -9.85
N GLN A 225 -18.21 20.55 -11.10
CA GLN A 225 -19.30 20.76 -12.07
C GLN A 225 -20.59 20.06 -11.63
N GLU A 226 -20.49 18.95 -10.90
CA GLU A 226 -21.61 18.23 -10.29
C GLU A 226 -22.12 18.88 -8.99
N GLY A 227 -21.47 19.97 -8.51
CA GLY A 227 -21.90 20.73 -7.33
C GLY A 227 -21.21 20.32 -6.03
N MET A 228 -19.99 19.78 -6.08
CA MET A 228 -19.22 19.44 -4.89
C MET A 228 -18.91 20.69 -4.05
N GLU A 229 -19.22 20.64 -2.76
CA GLU A 229 -18.91 21.69 -1.79
C GLU A 229 -17.79 21.29 -0.80
N ARG A 230 -17.55 19.99 -0.60
CA ARG A 230 -16.56 19.43 0.33
C ARG A 230 -15.99 18.14 -0.20
N LEU A 231 -14.77 17.77 0.22
CA LEU A 231 -14.04 16.61 -0.31
C LEU A 231 -13.58 15.67 0.78
N ILE A 232 -13.79 14.36 0.56
CA ILE A 232 -13.07 13.29 1.23
C ILE A 232 -12.07 12.73 0.23
N LEU A 233 -10.76 12.90 0.53
CA LEU A 233 -9.66 12.28 -0.21
C LEU A 233 -9.21 11.02 0.53
N ASP A 234 -9.52 9.86 -0.03
CA ASP A 234 -9.20 8.57 0.57
C ASP A 234 -7.83 8.08 0.10
N LEU A 235 -6.89 8.03 1.03
CA LEU A 235 -5.53 7.50 0.87
C LEU A 235 -5.33 6.17 1.58
N ARG A 236 -6.38 5.52 2.08
CA ARG A 236 -6.28 4.19 2.70
C ARG A 236 -5.76 3.19 1.67
N GLY A 237 -4.85 2.32 2.11
CA GLY A 237 -4.18 1.34 1.25
C GLY A 237 -3.17 1.92 0.26
N ASN A 238 -2.94 3.23 0.23
CA ASN A 238 -2.02 3.88 -0.70
C ASN A 238 -0.58 3.89 -0.15
N SER A 239 0.27 3.01 -0.64
CA SER A 239 1.68 2.88 -0.24
C SER A 239 2.60 4.01 -0.74
N GLY A 240 2.05 5.01 -1.42
CA GLY A 240 2.81 6.17 -1.93
C GLY A 240 3.21 6.08 -3.39
N GLY A 241 4.37 6.62 -3.72
CA GLY A 241 4.94 6.70 -5.06
C GLY A 241 5.87 7.89 -5.24
N TYR A 242 5.73 8.63 -6.32
CA TYR A 242 6.60 9.77 -6.63
C TYR A 242 6.40 10.95 -5.66
N LEU A 243 7.53 11.46 -5.16
CA LEU A 243 7.57 12.61 -4.26
C LEU A 243 7.08 13.89 -4.95
N ASP A 244 7.46 14.12 -6.19
CA ASP A 244 7.02 15.28 -6.98
C ASP A 244 5.49 15.28 -7.15
N GLN A 245 4.88 14.10 -7.36
CA GLN A 245 3.42 13.98 -7.43
C GLN A 245 2.75 14.26 -6.07
N ALA A 246 3.37 13.87 -4.95
CA ALA A 246 2.87 14.25 -3.63
C ALA A 246 2.91 15.79 -3.43
N VAL A 247 3.96 16.45 -3.91
CA VAL A 247 4.06 17.93 -3.88
C VAL A 247 2.99 18.57 -4.75
N GLU A 248 2.76 18.08 -5.97
CA GLU A 248 1.73 18.60 -6.88
C GLU A 248 0.31 18.39 -6.33
N VAL A 249 0.02 17.20 -5.77
CA VAL A 249 -1.27 16.89 -5.13
C VAL A 249 -1.49 17.82 -3.92
N SER A 250 -0.50 17.95 -3.04
CA SER A 250 -0.57 18.87 -1.89
C SER A 250 -0.77 20.31 -2.33
N SER A 251 -0.19 20.71 -3.47
CA SER A 251 -0.29 22.08 -4.01
C SER A 251 -1.70 22.45 -4.44
N LYS A 252 -2.59 21.46 -4.66
CA LYS A 252 -4.01 21.71 -4.98
C LYS A 252 -4.78 22.28 -3.79
N PHE A 253 -4.31 22.01 -2.58
CA PHE A 253 -4.99 22.37 -1.34
C PHE A 253 -4.22 23.43 -0.52
N ILE A 254 -2.89 23.48 -0.62
CA ILE A 254 -2.01 24.33 0.21
C ILE A 254 -1.60 25.59 -0.56
N PRO A 255 -1.67 26.78 0.05
CA PRO A 255 -1.27 28.03 -0.58
C PRO A 255 0.15 28.00 -1.14
N GLU A 256 0.35 28.69 -2.28
CA GLU A 256 1.64 28.81 -2.96
C GLU A 256 2.79 29.24 -2.04
N GLY A 257 3.97 28.68 -2.26
CA GLY A 257 5.20 29.01 -1.56
C GLY A 257 5.31 28.39 -0.16
N ARG A 258 4.26 27.73 0.34
CA ARG A 258 4.31 26.98 1.60
C ARG A 258 5.15 25.73 1.45
N VAL A 259 5.90 25.36 2.49
CA VAL A 259 6.68 24.13 2.51
C VAL A 259 5.73 22.92 2.53
N ILE A 260 5.94 21.95 1.64
CA ILE A 260 5.23 20.66 1.64
C ILE A 260 6.08 19.61 2.35
N VAL A 261 7.36 19.51 1.96
CA VAL A 261 8.27 18.51 2.52
C VAL A 261 9.72 19.00 2.40
N LYS A 262 10.56 18.63 3.35
CA LYS A 262 12.01 18.80 3.29
C LYS A 262 12.68 17.46 3.25
N THR A 263 13.75 17.30 2.46
CA THR A 263 14.58 16.10 2.45
C THR A 263 15.97 16.43 2.99
N MET A 264 16.55 15.52 3.78
CA MET A 264 17.89 15.65 4.33
C MET A 264 18.63 14.31 4.23
N GLY A 265 19.78 14.32 3.60
CA GLY A 265 20.64 13.15 3.42
C GLY A 265 22.11 13.46 3.65
N ARG A 266 22.94 12.42 3.56
CA ARG A 266 24.40 12.56 3.72
C ARG A 266 25.01 13.44 2.62
N ASN A 267 24.51 13.31 1.39
CA ASN A 267 24.95 14.14 0.27
C ASN A 267 24.20 15.45 0.24
N ARG A 268 24.90 16.56 -0.01
CA ARG A 268 24.29 17.90 -0.06
C ARG A 268 23.18 18.01 -1.13
N GLY A 269 23.29 17.28 -2.23
CA GLY A 269 22.27 17.22 -3.29
C GLY A 269 20.94 16.60 -2.84
N SER A 270 20.96 15.79 -1.77
CA SER A 270 19.75 15.19 -1.17
C SER A 270 19.01 16.15 -0.22
N ASN A 271 19.61 17.32 0.11
CA ASN A 271 19.01 18.32 1.00
C ASN A 271 18.19 19.31 0.17
N GLN A 272 16.89 19.10 0.13
CA GLN A 272 15.97 19.89 -0.69
C GLN A 272 14.76 20.33 0.13
N THR A 273 14.15 21.43 -0.30
CA THR A 273 12.88 21.93 0.27
C THR A 273 11.90 22.09 -0.87
N PHE A 274 10.86 21.28 -0.81
CA PHE A 274 9.77 21.31 -1.77
C PHE A 274 8.66 22.20 -1.25
N LYS A 275 8.19 23.09 -2.10
CA LYS A 275 7.12 24.04 -1.76
C LYS A 275 5.95 23.84 -2.68
N SER A 276 4.77 24.23 -2.23
CA SER A 276 3.59 24.28 -3.07
C SER A 276 3.81 25.21 -4.25
N ILE A 277 3.35 24.77 -5.41
CA ILE A 277 3.47 25.44 -6.71
C ILE A 277 2.16 26.14 -7.07
N ASN A 278 2.22 27.04 -8.06
CA ASN A 278 1.08 27.79 -8.59
C ASN A 278 -0.04 26.88 -9.11
N GLY A 279 -1.29 27.31 -8.99
CA GLY A 279 -2.44 26.65 -9.60
C GLY A 279 -3.45 26.07 -8.61
N VAL A 280 -3.43 26.53 -7.37
CA VAL A 280 -4.37 26.05 -6.33
C VAL A 280 -5.77 26.59 -6.58
N ASN A 281 -6.71 25.70 -6.91
CA ASN A 281 -8.11 26.02 -7.13
C ASN A 281 -9.04 25.61 -5.97
N HIS A 282 -8.53 24.84 -4.97
CA HIS A 282 -9.35 24.15 -3.96
C HIS A 282 -8.99 24.55 -2.52
N ARG A 283 -8.47 25.76 -2.32
CA ARG A 283 -7.93 26.21 -1.02
C ARG A 283 -8.96 26.32 0.09
N GLU A 284 -10.18 26.68 -0.24
CA GLU A 284 -11.22 26.99 0.74
C GLU A 284 -12.22 25.84 0.92
N MET A 285 -12.15 24.84 0.05
CA MET A 285 -13.03 23.66 0.11
C MET A 285 -12.74 22.84 1.37
N PRO A 286 -13.72 22.55 2.21
CA PRO A 286 -13.58 21.65 3.35
C PRO A 286 -13.00 20.30 2.91
N LEU A 287 -11.94 19.84 3.61
CA LEU A 287 -11.16 18.66 3.23
C LEU A 287 -10.99 17.72 4.42
N VAL A 288 -11.35 16.47 4.22
CA VAL A 288 -11.00 15.34 5.08
C VAL A 288 -10.11 14.39 4.29
N ILE A 289 -9.00 13.94 4.90
CA ILE A 289 -8.13 12.90 4.35
C ILE A 289 -8.27 11.64 5.20
N LEU A 290 -8.64 10.52 4.57
CA LEU A 290 -8.68 9.22 5.21
C LEU A 290 -7.34 8.51 5.09
N LEU A 291 -6.83 7.99 6.21
CA LEU A 291 -5.61 7.18 6.30
C LEU A 291 -5.86 5.84 6.98
N ASP A 292 -5.00 4.89 6.66
CA ASP A 292 -4.85 3.64 7.40
C ASP A 292 -3.36 3.27 7.57
N HIS A 293 -3.09 2.16 8.26
CA HIS A 293 -1.74 1.64 8.50
C HIS A 293 -0.96 1.26 7.21
N ARG A 294 -1.61 1.23 6.05
CA ARG A 294 -0.98 1.00 4.73
C ARG A 294 -0.70 2.29 3.99
N SER A 295 -1.26 3.42 4.45
CA SER A 295 -0.96 4.74 3.89
C SER A 295 0.49 5.10 4.20
N ALA A 296 1.34 5.22 3.18
CA ALA A 296 2.78 5.37 3.36
C ALA A 296 3.42 6.40 2.42
N SER A 297 4.61 6.90 2.79
CA SER A 297 5.50 7.68 1.90
C SER A 297 4.81 8.93 1.32
N ALA A 298 4.53 8.98 0.00
CA ALA A 298 3.86 10.11 -0.68
C ALA A 298 2.50 10.45 -0.06
N SER A 299 1.74 9.44 0.40
CA SER A 299 0.48 9.64 1.12
C SER A 299 0.71 10.39 2.44
N GLU A 300 1.78 10.05 3.14
CA GLU A 300 2.15 10.70 4.39
C GLU A 300 2.70 12.11 4.18
N ILE A 301 3.31 12.38 3.03
CA ILE A 301 3.73 13.75 2.64
C ILE A 301 2.48 14.62 2.48
N VAL A 302 1.46 14.15 1.75
CA VAL A 302 0.21 14.89 1.54
C VAL A 302 -0.51 15.12 2.86
N ALA A 303 -0.75 14.05 3.62
CA ALA A 303 -1.47 14.13 4.89
C ALA A 303 -0.72 14.98 5.93
N GLY A 304 0.59 14.80 6.06
CA GLY A 304 1.43 15.57 6.98
C GLY A 304 1.49 17.06 6.62
N ALA A 305 1.51 17.39 5.33
CA ALA A 305 1.49 18.78 4.90
C ALA A 305 0.11 19.42 5.15
N VAL A 306 -0.99 18.72 4.88
CA VAL A 306 -2.35 19.19 5.17
C VAL A 306 -2.56 19.39 6.67
N GLN A 307 -2.10 18.44 7.49
CA GLN A 307 -2.19 18.52 8.95
C GLN A 307 -1.36 19.68 9.53
N ASP A 308 -0.10 19.80 9.13
CA ASP A 308 0.82 20.81 9.67
C ASP A 308 0.44 22.26 9.29
N TRP A 309 -0.25 22.43 8.15
CA TRP A 309 -0.79 23.73 7.74
C TRP A 309 -2.21 23.97 8.21
N ASP A 310 -2.79 23.08 9.00
CA ASP A 310 -4.18 23.16 9.47
C ASP A 310 -5.19 23.34 8.31
N ARG A 311 -4.89 22.72 7.14
CA ARG A 311 -5.66 22.92 5.92
C ARG A 311 -6.89 22.00 5.83
N GLY A 312 -6.89 20.90 6.56
CA GLY A 312 -7.95 19.91 6.58
C GLY A 312 -7.79 18.96 7.75
N VAL A 313 -8.76 18.09 7.92
CA VAL A 313 -8.79 17.07 8.98
C VAL A 313 -8.23 15.76 8.46
N ILE A 314 -7.31 15.17 9.20
CA ILE A 314 -6.80 13.83 8.97
C ILE A 314 -7.62 12.86 9.83
N ALA A 315 -8.26 11.88 9.20
CA ALA A 315 -9.14 10.92 9.87
C ALA A 315 -8.75 9.47 9.54
N GLY A 316 -9.20 8.52 10.35
CA GLY A 316 -8.92 7.10 10.17
C GLY A 316 -7.98 6.55 11.22
N THR A 317 -6.99 5.76 10.83
CA THR A 317 -5.98 5.22 11.73
C THR A 317 -4.60 5.76 11.39
N ARG A 318 -3.62 5.53 12.29
CA ARG A 318 -2.24 5.96 12.07
C ARG A 318 -1.67 5.37 10.78
N SER A 319 -0.93 6.18 10.03
CA SER A 319 -0.25 5.75 8.81
C SER A 319 0.96 4.85 9.09
N PHE A 320 1.55 4.32 8.04
CA PHE A 320 2.64 3.32 8.11
C PHE A 320 3.91 3.83 8.80
N GLY A 321 4.33 5.06 8.56
CA GLY A 321 5.57 5.62 9.12
C GLY A 321 6.80 5.40 8.23
N LYS A 322 6.70 5.66 6.92
CA LYS A 322 7.84 5.62 5.99
C LYS A 322 8.35 7.02 5.66
N GLY A 323 9.32 7.48 6.45
CA GLY A 323 9.97 8.79 6.30
C GLY A 323 11.30 8.77 5.53
N LEU A 324 11.49 7.78 4.64
CA LEU A 324 12.71 7.56 3.87
C LEU A 324 12.50 7.83 2.38
N VAL A 325 13.49 8.50 1.77
CA VAL A 325 13.51 8.77 0.33
C VAL A 325 14.44 7.77 -0.35
N GLN A 326 13.90 7.00 -1.29
CA GLN A 326 14.67 6.10 -2.14
C GLN A 326 15.04 6.79 -3.45
N THR A 327 16.30 6.65 -3.85
CA THR A 327 16.81 7.02 -5.17
C THR A 327 17.10 5.77 -5.98
N LEU A 328 16.69 5.79 -7.24
CA LEU A 328 16.98 4.71 -8.19
C LEU A 328 18.28 5.01 -8.91
N PHE A 329 19.22 4.06 -8.82
CA PHE A 329 20.46 4.08 -9.58
C PHE A 329 20.38 2.95 -10.62
N ALA A 330 20.28 3.33 -11.88
CA ALA A 330 20.30 2.45 -13.05
C ALA A 330 21.44 2.87 -13.97
N GLU A 331 21.32 2.70 -15.29
CA GLU A 331 22.30 3.24 -16.22
C GLU A 331 22.59 4.75 -15.97
N PRO A 332 23.84 5.18 -16.05
CA PRO A 332 25.05 4.44 -16.47
C PRO A 332 25.78 3.69 -15.34
N HIS A 333 25.22 3.60 -14.14
CA HIS A 333 25.88 2.98 -12.98
C HIS A 333 25.81 1.45 -13.01
N LEU A 334 24.70 0.90 -13.51
CA LEU A 334 24.43 -0.53 -13.67
C LEU A 334 24.13 -0.76 -15.16
N THR A 335 24.90 -1.64 -15.82
CA THR A 335 24.91 -1.75 -17.29
C THR A 335 24.16 -2.97 -17.82
N ASP A 336 23.63 -3.80 -16.92
CA ASP A 336 22.87 -5.01 -17.25
C ASP A 336 21.36 -4.79 -17.35
N GLY A 337 20.92 -3.54 -17.16
CA GLY A 337 19.49 -3.17 -17.14
C GLY A 337 18.84 -3.32 -15.76
N SER A 338 19.58 -3.75 -14.74
CA SER A 338 19.15 -3.76 -13.34
C SER A 338 19.11 -2.35 -12.72
N ALA A 339 18.56 -2.23 -11.52
CA ALA A 339 18.59 -0.98 -10.76
C ALA A 339 18.80 -1.23 -9.27
N LEU A 340 19.45 -0.28 -8.61
CA LEU A 340 19.55 -0.22 -7.17
C LEU A 340 18.59 0.85 -6.64
N LYS A 341 17.61 0.44 -5.85
CA LYS A 341 16.75 1.33 -5.09
C LYS A 341 17.39 1.51 -3.71
N LEU A 342 17.94 2.69 -3.43
CA LEU A 342 18.74 2.97 -2.24
C LEU A 342 18.13 4.13 -1.45
N THR A 343 18.05 4.00 -0.14
CA THR A 343 17.71 5.10 0.77
C THR A 343 18.83 6.13 0.81
N THR A 344 18.54 7.35 0.36
CA THR A 344 19.52 8.45 0.24
C THR A 344 19.21 9.66 1.11
N ALA A 345 17.98 9.78 1.61
CA ALA A 345 17.57 10.86 2.50
C ALA A 345 16.42 10.44 3.42
N ARG A 346 16.20 11.26 4.44
CA ARG A 346 14.99 11.27 5.25
C ARG A 346 14.15 12.47 4.84
N TYR A 347 12.82 12.37 4.97
CA TYR A 347 11.98 13.53 4.78
C TYR A 347 11.33 14.01 6.08
N TYR A 348 11.01 15.29 6.08
CA TYR A 348 10.46 16.01 7.22
C TYR A 348 9.25 16.80 6.74
N THR A 349 8.16 16.76 7.51
CA THR A 349 6.95 17.54 7.26
C THR A 349 7.19 19.04 7.43
N PRO A 350 6.25 19.93 7.11
CA PRO A 350 6.41 21.38 7.30
C PRO A 350 6.80 21.80 8.72
N SER A 351 6.21 21.17 9.75
CA SER A 351 6.53 21.43 11.16
C SER A 351 7.91 20.90 11.59
N GLY A 352 8.56 20.11 10.75
CA GLY A 352 9.87 19.50 11.02
C GLY A 352 9.81 18.09 11.60
N ARG A 353 8.65 17.46 11.66
CA ARG A 353 8.49 16.07 12.11
C ARG A 353 9.20 15.11 11.18
N MET A 354 9.96 14.16 11.75
CA MET A 354 10.40 12.96 11.09
C MET A 354 9.39 11.86 11.45
N ILE A 355 8.73 11.29 10.45
CA ILE A 355 7.66 10.32 10.67
C ILE A 355 8.12 8.85 10.55
N GLN A 356 9.42 8.64 10.31
CA GLN A 356 9.97 7.30 10.16
C GLN A 356 9.79 6.50 11.44
N ARG A 357 9.14 5.33 11.34
CA ARG A 357 9.08 4.37 12.43
C ARG A 357 10.42 3.65 12.59
N ASP A 358 10.73 3.19 13.79
CA ASP A 358 11.96 2.47 14.07
C ASP A 358 11.95 1.08 13.42
N TYR A 359 13.01 0.82 12.63
CA TYR A 359 13.28 -0.46 11.96
C TYR A 359 14.55 -1.15 12.45
N LYS A 360 15.29 -0.53 13.37
CA LYS A 360 16.54 -1.09 13.86
C LYS A 360 16.30 -2.39 14.60
N ASN A 361 17.12 -3.40 14.30
CA ASN A 361 17.05 -4.74 14.89
C ASN A 361 15.71 -5.48 14.67
N LYS A 362 14.93 -5.09 13.65
CA LYS A 362 13.70 -5.77 13.24
C LYS A 362 13.92 -6.42 11.88
N SER A 363 13.42 -7.62 11.69
CA SER A 363 13.27 -8.21 10.35
C SER A 363 12.25 -7.39 9.54
N PHE A 364 12.26 -7.56 8.21
CA PHE A 364 11.26 -6.91 7.35
C PHE A 364 9.83 -7.26 7.76
N GLN A 365 9.61 -8.53 8.12
CA GLN A 365 8.31 -9.01 8.55
C GLN A 365 7.86 -8.34 9.86
N GLU A 366 8.71 -8.30 10.90
CA GLU A 366 8.42 -7.61 12.16
C GLU A 366 8.19 -6.12 11.98
N TYR A 367 8.94 -5.48 11.07
CA TYR A 367 8.77 -4.08 10.73
C TYR A 367 7.40 -3.80 10.09
N VAL A 368 6.94 -4.67 9.19
CA VAL A 368 5.62 -4.57 8.55
C VAL A 368 4.50 -4.94 9.52
N GLU A 369 4.63 -6.06 10.23
CA GLU A 369 3.61 -6.53 11.20
C GLU A 369 3.41 -5.56 12.36
N GLY A 370 4.46 -4.90 12.81
CA GLY A 370 4.37 -3.82 13.80
C GLY A 370 3.44 -2.68 13.40
N SER A 371 3.17 -2.45 12.10
CA SER A 371 2.19 -1.46 11.65
C SER A 371 0.75 -1.88 11.94
N PHE A 372 0.48 -3.18 11.95
CA PHE A 372 -0.83 -3.72 12.22
C PHE A 372 -1.17 -3.72 13.72
N SER A 373 -0.18 -4.05 14.58
CA SER A 373 -0.39 -4.10 16.03
C SER A 373 -0.58 -2.71 16.64
N GLU A 374 0.22 -1.72 16.24
CA GLU A 374 0.09 -0.34 16.71
C GLU A 374 -1.22 0.33 16.26
N ALA A 375 -1.75 -0.02 15.09
CA ALA A 375 -3.07 0.44 14.63
C ALA A 375 -4.21 -0.12 15.52
N GLY A 376 -4.04 -1.34 16.08
CA GLY A 376 -4.97 -1.95 17.02
C GLY A 376 -4.94 -1.33 18.43
N GLU A 377 -3.78 -0.87 18.89
CA GLU A 377 -3.60 -0.24 20.20
C GLU A 377 -4.12 1.21 20.23
N ALA A 378 -3.90 1.99 19.19
CA ALA A 378 -4.45 3.34 19.08
C ALA A 378 -6.00 3.37 19.13
N GLY A 379 -6.65 2.28 18.69
CA GLY A 379 -8.11 2.10 18.83
C GLY A 379 -8.56 1.73 20.24
N ARG A 380 -7.64 1.31 21.15
CA ARG A 380 -7.97 1.02 22.56
C ARG A 380 -7.85 2.28 23.42
N GLU A 381 -6.92 3.18 23.12
CA GLU A 381 -6.75 4.44 23.86
C GLU A 381 -7.90 5.42 23.62
N ALA A 382 -8.47 5.47 22.42
CA ALA A 382 -9.60 6.34 22.10
C ALA A 382 -10.95 5.89 22.71
N GLY A 383 -11.02 4.67 23.28
CA GLY A 383 -12.22 4.12 23.92
C GLY A 383 -12.22 4.14 25.45
N SER A 384 -11.20 4.71 26.12
CA SER A 384 -11.03 4.61 27.57
C SER A 384 -11.52 5.80 28.40
N ASP A 385 -12.11 6.83 27.79
CA ASP A 385 -12.61 8.02 28.51
C ASP A 385 -14.13 7.98 28.82
N THR A 386 -14.75 6.80 28.85
CA THR A 386 -16.05 6.65 29.49
C THR A 386 -15.90 5.82 30.77
N GLU A 387 -15.75 6.52 31.90
CA GLU A 387 -16.06 5.97 33.22
C GLU A 387 -17.53 5.60 33.25
N GLU A 388 -17.84 4.30 33.23
CA GLU A 388 -18.96 3.64 33.90
C GLU A 388 -18.98 2.16 33.51
N ASP A 389 -18.64 1.35 34.46
CA ASP A 389 -19.08 -0.02 34.81
C ASP A 389 -17.94 -0.86 35.37
N ARG A 390 -17.65 -0.58 36.66
CA ARG A 390 -17.05 -1.59 37.53
C ARG A 390 -18.18 -2.35 38.19
N ALA A 391 -18.51 -3.52 37.67
CA ALA A 391 -19.23 -4.54 38.39
C ALA A 391 -18.28 -5.70 38.67
N ASP A 392 -18.02 -5.96 39.93
CA ASP A 392 -17.31 -7.13 40.45
C ASP A 392 -18.04 -8.43 40.06
N PRO A 393 -17.37 -9.48 39.64
CA PRO A 393 -17.94 -10.82 39.68
C PRO A 393 -17.52 -11.53 40.95
N ALA A 394 -18.54 -11.88 41.75
CA ALA A 394 -18.43 -12.73 42.91
C ALA A 394 -18.24 -14.21 42.53
N ASP A 395 -17.36 -14.84 43.30
CA ASP A 395 -17.26 -16.23 43.78
C ASP A 395 -18.04 -17.37 43.09
N GLY A 396 -17.27 -18.42 42.76
CA GLY A 396 -17.63 -19.81 43.16
C GLY A 396 -17.88 -20.80 42.04
N ALA A 397 -16.92 -21.70 41.82
CA ALA A 397 -17.12 -23.14 41.82
C ALA A 397 -15.82 -23.91 41.57
N ASP A 398 -15.53 -24.82 42.48
CA ASP A 398 -14.40 -25.75 42.51
C ASP A 398 -14.45 -26.85 41.42
N PRO A 399 -13.29 -27.48 41.10
CA PRO A 399 -13.16 -28.49 40.06
C PRO A 399 -13.40 -29.92 40.56
N VAL A 400 -13.86 -30.78 39.67
CA VAL A 400 -13.98 -32.23 39.90
C VAL A 400 -12.85 -33.00 39.20
N ASP A 401 -12.26 -33.89 40.00
CA ASP A 401 -11.23 -34.88 39.74
C ASP A 401 -11.37 -35.77 38.48
N GLY A 402 -10.23 -36.21 37.99
CA GLY A 402 -10.05 -37.60 37.59
C GLY A 402 -9.22 -37.95 36.39
N ALA A 403 -8.05 -38.53 36.65
CA ALA A 403 -7.38 -39.65 36.03
C ALA A 403 -6.01 -39.43 35.38
N ASP A 404 -4.99 -39.88 36.10
CA ASP A 404 -3.70 -40.39 35.62
C ASP A 404 -3.84 -41.64 34.70
N PRO A 405 -2.89 -41.99 33.83
CA PRO A 405 -1.68 -42.66 34.30
C PRO A 405 -0.35 -42.47 33.49
N ALA A 406 0.71 -42.52 34.27
CA ALA A 406 1.91 -43.37 34.20
C ALA A 406 3.02 -43.23 33.15
N ASP A 407 4.23 -43.06 33.68
CA ASP A 407 5.56 -43.59 33.34
C ASP A 407 6.30 -43.01 32.11
N GLY A 408 7.45 -42.47 32.29
CA GLY A 408 8.65 -42.76 32.98
C GLY A 408 9.88 -42.03 32.45
N ALA A 409 10.79 -41.81 33.35
CA ALA A 409 12.21 -41.53 33.17
C ALA A 409 12.71 -40.08 33.34
N ASP A 410 13.20 -39.86 34.58
CA ASP A 410 14.22 -38.88 34.96
C ASP A 410 15.52 -38.99 34.13
N PRO A 411 16.29 -37.91 33.96
CA PRO A 411 17.37 -37.67 34.92
C PRO A 411 17.61 -36.20 35.35
N ALA A 412 17.81 -36.08 36.63
CA ALA A 412 18.80 -35.39 37.43
C ALA A 412 19.35 -33.99 37.07
N ASP A 413 19.32 -33.19 38.14
CA ASP A 413 20.21 -32.12 38.61
C ASP A 413 20.07 -30.70 38.05
N GLY A 414 19.42 -29.85 38.77
CA GLY A 414 20.04 -28.98 39.78
C GLY A 414 20.26 -27.58 39.27
N ALA A 415 19.33 -26.68 39.50
CA ALA A 415 19.57 -25.32 40.00
C ALA A 415 18.23 -24.59 40.20
N ASP A 416 17.94 -24.23 41.41
CA ASP A 416 16.90 -23.23 41.78
C ASP A 416 17.16 -21.91 41.06
N PRO A 417 16.17 -21.26 40.49
CA PRO A 417 16.16 -19.82 40.42
C PRO A 417 15.11 -19.25 41.34
N ALA A 418 15.64 -18.47 42.26
CA ALA A 418 14.91 -17.64 43.19
C ALA A 418 13.89 -16.72 42.52
N ASP A 419 12.82 -16.50 43.28
CA ASP A 419 11.83 -15.44 43.20
C ASP A 419 12.31 -14.14 42.50
N GLY A 420 11.49 -13.64 41.56
CA GLY A 420 11.65 -12.35 40.97
C GLY A 420 10.80 -12.13 39.73
N ALA A 421 9.52 -12.54 39.74
CA ALA A 421 8.58 -12.02 38.76
C ALA A 421 8.20 -10.58 39.17
N GLU A 422 9.08 -9.62 38.83
CA GLU A 422 8.69 -8.22 38.77
C GLU A 422 7.61 -8.10 37.70
N GLN A 423 6.45 -7.65 38.12
CA GLN A 423 5.38 -7.13 37.26
C GLN A 423 6.02 -6.07 36.35
N ALA A 424 6.19 -6.37 35.08
CA ALA A 424 6.53 -5.38 34.07
C ALA A 424 5.44 -4.31 34.11
N ASP A 425 5.83 -3.16 34.61
CA ASP A 425 5.03 -1.93 34.66
C ASP A 425 4.66 -1.55 33.21
N ARG A 426 3.37 -1.45 32.93
CA ARG A 426 2.77 -1.26 31.60
C ARG A 426 2.78 0.20 31.14
N THR A 427 3.86 0.97 31.39
CA THR A 427 3.90 2.40 31.08
C THR A 427 5.17 2.88 30.42
N ASP A 428 5.82 2.11 29.56
CA ASP A 428 6.85 2.64 28.67
C ASP A 428 6.35 2.70 27.21
N ILE A 429 5.34 3.56 26.95
CA ILE A 429 5.13 4.10 25.63
C ILE A 429 6.27 5.10 25.43
N PRO A 430 7.17 4.91 24.41
CA PRO A 430 8.27 5.85 24.21
C PRO A 430 7.69 7.25 23.99
N GLU A 431 8.15 8.23 24.78
CA GLU A 431 7.79 9.64 24.64
C GLU A 431 8.01 10.04 23.19
N ARG A 432 6.93 10.36 22.46
CA ARG A 432 7.01 10.84 21.08
C ARG A 432 7.42 12.30 21.07
N THR A 433 8.26 12.64 20.11
CA THR A 433 8.68 14.03 19.92
C THR A 433 7.47 14.87 19.49
N GLU A 434 7.14 15.88 20.29
CA GLU A 434 6.06 16.83 20.02
C GLU A 434 6.51 17.93 19.07
N PHE A 435 5.61 18.31 18.18
CA PHE A 435 5.75 19.42 17.24
C PHE A 435 4.45 20.22 17.22
N THR A 436 4.49 21.39 16.58
CA THR A 436 3.36 22.30 16.57
C THR A 436 2.96 22.64 15.12
N THR A 437 1.68 22.56 14.81
CA THR A 437 1.11 22.98 13.52
C THR A 437 1.12 24.49 13.37
N ALA A 438 0.74 25.02 12.20
CA ALA A 438 0.67 26.45 11.95
C ALA A 438 -0.33 27.18 12.86
N ALA A 439 -1.43 26.54 13.27
CA ALA A 439 -2.42 27.07 14.20
C ALA A 439 -2.11 26.77 15.67
N GLY A 440 -0.99 26.10 15.99
CA GLY A 440 -0.57 25.84 17.37
C GLY A 440 -1.09 24.52 17.96
N ARG A 441 -1.66 23.60 17.16
CA ARG A 441 -2.05 22.26 17.62
C ARG A 441 -0.81 21.38 17.81
N THR A 442 -0.82 20.52 18.81
CA THR A 442 0.23 19.52 19.01
C THR A 442 0.07 18.36 18.02
N VAL A 443 1.17 17.98 17.38
CA VAL A 443 1.29 16.81 16.50
C VAL A 443 2.57 16.06 16.82
N TYR A 444 2.62 14.78 16.47
CA TYR A 444 3.70 13.89 16.90
C TYR A 444 4.57 13.44 15.75
N GLY A 445 5.88 13.30 16.00
CA GLY A 445 6.84 12.60 15.16
C GLY A 445 6.89 11.10 15.44
N ASP A 446 7.86 10.42 14.84
CA ASP A 446 8.28 9.04 15.13
C ASP A 446 7.14 8.00 15.11
N GLY A 447 6.86 7.45 13.91
CA GLY A 447 5.92 6.34 13.73
C GLY A 447 4.67 6.63 12.89
N GLY A 448 4.81 7.48 11.87
CA GLY A 448 3.74 7.81 10.92
C GLY A 448 2.93 9.07 11.30
N ILE A 449 1.93 9.36 10.48
CA ILE A 449 0.97 10.45 10.72
C ILE A 449 -0.14 9.92 11.62
N SER A 450 -0.27 10.49 12.83
CA SER A 450 -1.40 10.23 13.71
C SER A 450 -2.59 11.06 13.22
N PRO A 451 -3.79 10.47 13.04
CA PRO A 451 -4.95 11.22 12.60
C PRO A 451 -5.41 12.22 13.68
N ASP A 452 -6.04 13.31 13.24
CA ASP A 452 -6.69 14.28 14.14
C ASP A 452 -7.95 13.67 14.77
N VAL A 453 -8.64 12.80 14.00
CA VAL A 453 -9.81 12.03 14.44
C VAL A 453 -9.59 10.55 14.17
N VAL A 454 -9.50 9.77 15.23
CA VAL A 454 -9.34 8.31 15.12
C VAL A 454 -10.69 7.68 14.73
N ILE A 455 -10.72 7.03 13.57
CA ILE A 455 -11.85 6.22 13.11
C ILE A 455 -11.31 4.79 12.93
N PRO A 456 -11.49 3.92 13.92
CA PRO A 456 -10.96 2.56 13.85
C PRO A 456 -11.64 1.74 12.75
N ALA A 457 -10.90 0.80 12.17
CA ALA A 457 -11.53 -0.20 11.31
C ALA A 457 -12.48 -1.08 12.14
N PRO A 458 -13.58 -1.55 11.57
CA PRO A 458 -14.50 -2.45 12.27
C PRO A 458 -13.76 -3.67 12.84
N LYS A 459 -13.95 -3.94 14.12
CA LYS A 459 -13.37 -5.12 14.80
C LYS A 459 -14.29 -6.32 14.58
N ARG A 460 -14.08 -7.06 13.50
CA ARG A 460 -14.82 -8.28 13.20
C ARG A 460 -13.86 -9.41 12.88
N THR A 461 -14.21 -10.61 13.31
CA THR A 461 -13.39 -11.82 13.09
C THR A 461 -13.60 -12.44 11.71
N TYR A 462 -14.74 -12.18 11.08
CA TYR A 462 -15.15 -12.72 9.77
C TYR A 462 -14.96 -14.24 9.69
N PRO A 463 -15.69 -15.04 10.51
CA PRO A 463 -15.49 -16.48 10.62
C PRO A 463 -15.72 -17.23 9.31
N PHE A 464 -16.65 -16.77 8.47
CA PHE A 464 -16.89 -17.35 7.15
C PHE A 464 -15.86 -16.87 6.13
N VAL A 465 -15.66 -15.54 5.99
CA VAL A 465 -14.76 -14.97 4.98
C VAL A 465 -13.29 -15.34 5.25
N ILE A 466 -12.82 -15.11 6.48
CA ILE A 466 -11.43 -15.39 6.86
C ILE A 466 -11.24 -16.85 7.23
N GLY A 467 -12.17 -17.45 7.96
CA GLY A 467 -12.05 -18.82 8.45
C GLY A 467 -12.22 -19.88 7.35
N LYS A 468 -13.17 -19.71 6.42
CA LYS A 468 -13.46 -20.71 5.37
C LYS A 468 -12.76 -20.41 4.05
N TYR A 469 -12.78 -19.15 3.60
CA TYR A 469 -12.08 -18.75 2.38
C TYR A 469 -10.61 -18.40 2.57
N ARG A 470 -10.11 -18.34 3.82
CA ARG A 470 -8.73 -17.94 4.17
C ARG A 470 -8.35 -16.55 3.68
N GLY A 471 -9.32 -15.65 3.54
CA GLY A 471 -9.11 -14.25 3.18
C GLY A 471 -10.12 -13.70 2.18
N TRP A 472 -10.00 -12.38 1.98
CA TRP A 472 -10.91 -11.62 1.14
C TRP A 472 -10.80 -11.95 -0.36
N VAL A 473 -9.60 -12.23 -0.87
CA VAL A 473 -9.39 -12.46 -2.30
C VAL A 473 -10.13 -13.71 -2.81
N PRO A 474 -10.02 -14.89 -2.16
CA PRO A 474 -10.82 -16.05 -2.55
C PRO A 474 -12.32 -15.85 -2.38
N PHE A 475 -12.74 -15.09 -1.36
CA PHE A 475 -14.14 -14.78 -1.12
C PHE A 475 -14.72 -13.84 -2.20
N ASP A 476 -14.02 -12.76 -2.55
CA ASP A 476 -14.38 -11.85 -3.65
C ASP A 476 -14.54 -12.60 -4.97
N ARG A 477 -13.66 -13.57 -5.21
CA ARG A 477 -13.72 -14.48 -6.37
C ARG A 477 -15.01 -15.28 -6.39
N ALA A 478 -15.38 -15.91 -5.29
CA ALA A 478 -16.61 -16.70 -5.19
C ALA A 478 -17.86 -15.83 -5.42
N CYS A 479 -17.89 -14.63 -4.89
CA CYS A 479 -18.97 -13.66 -5.12
C CYS A 479 -19.03 -13.20 -6.58
N PHE A 480 -17.88 -13.01 -7.24
CA PHE A 480 -17.81 -12.67 -8.65
C PHE A 480 -18.35 -13.81 -9.54
N GLU A 481 -17.93 -15.05 -9.30
CA GLU A 481 -18.43 -16.23 -10.03
C GLU A 481 -19.94 -16.39 -9.88
N PHE A 482 -20.43 -16.23 -8.66
CA PHE A 482 -21.87 -16.26 -8.39
C PHE A 482 -22.61 -15.17 -9.16
N ALA A 483 -22.12 -13.94 -9.10
CA ALA A 483 -22.74 -12.80 -9.77
C ALA A 483 -22.77 -12.96 -11.28
N ASN A 484 -21.75 -13.57 -11.90
CA ASN A 484 -21.72 -13.86 -13.33
C ASN A 484 -22.84 -14.82 -13.74
N VAL A 485 -22.99 -15.93 -13.01
CA VAL A 485 -24.05 -16.93 -13.30
C VAL A 485 -25.43 -16.33 -13.01
N TYR A 486 -25.57 -15.64 -11.89
CA TYR A 486 -26.84 -15.05 -11.47
C TYR A 486 -27.33 -13.97 -12.42
N SER A 487 -26.45 -13.06 -12.86
CA SER A 487 -26.82 -11.97 -13.78
C SER A 487 -27.28 -12.47 -15.15
N VAL A 488 -26.74 -13.60 -15.62
CA VAL A 488 -27.20 -14.25 -16.86
C VAL A 488 -28.55 -14.93 -16.66
N SER A 489 -28.76 -15.63 -15.53
CA SER A 489 -30.00 -16.34 -15.24
C SER A 489 -31.20 -15.40 -15.00
N GLN A 490 -30.95 -14.14 -14.62
CA GLN A 490 -31.96 -13.11 -14.35
C GLN A 490 -32.06 -12.08 -15.48
N ALA A 491 -31.67 -12.43 -16.70
CA ALA A 491 -31.70 -11.54 -17.87
C ALA A 491 -33.09 -10.89 -18.12
N ASP A 492 -34.16 -11.49 -17.60
CA ASP A 492 -35.53 -10.97 -17.70
C ASP A 492 -35.83 -9.82 -16.71
N ARG A 493 -34.96 -9.57 -15.71
CA ARG A 493 -35.12 -8.42 -14.79
C ARG A 493 -34.48 -7.15 -15.36
N GLN A 494 -34.93 -6.73 -16.51
CA GLN A 494 -34.40 -5.56 -17.22
C GLN A 494 -34.56 -4.27 -16.41
N GLU A 495 -35.56 -4.18 -15.54
CA GLU A 495 -35.82 -3.04 -14.66
C GLU A 495 -34.68 -2.72 -13.69
N LEU A 496 -33.85 -3.72 -13.32
CA LEU A 496 -32.68 -3.51 -12.45
C LEU A 496 -31.44 -3.01 -13.22
N ARG A 497 -31.46 -3.06 -14.55
CA ARG A 497 -30.32 -2.68 -15.39
C ARG A 497 -30.39 -1.24 -15.89
N ASP A 498 -31.55 -0.62 -15.82
CA ASP A 498 -31.79 0.66 -16.48
C ASP A 498 -31.36 1.87 -15.63
N ASP A 499 -31.26 1.74 -14.28
CA ASP A 499 -30.93 2.84 -13.39
C ASP A 499 -30.11 2.36 -12.18
N PHE A 500 -28.82 2.72 -12.18
CA PHE A 500 -27.91 2.35 -11.09
C PHE A 500 -28.30 3.00 -9.75
N ASP A 501 -28.81 4.21 -9.74
CA ASP A 501 -29.18 4.89 -8.49
C ASP A 501 -30.41 4.23 -7.85
N VAL A 502 -31.31 3.68 -8.65
CA VAL A 502 -32.41 2.83 -8.17
C VAL A 502 -31.84 1.53 -7.59
N PHE A 503 -30.95 0.86 -8.33
CA PHE A 503 -30.27 -0.35 -7.84
C PHE A 503 -29.54 -0.09 -6.51
N LEU A 504 -28.79 0.99 -6.42
CA LEU A 504 -28.02 1.31 -5.21
C LEU A 504 -28.95 1.47 -3.99
N ARG A 505 -30.10 2.13 -4.13
CA ARG A 505 -31.05 2.38 -3.03
C ARG A 505 -31.96 1.21 -2.72
N GLU A 506 -32.49 0.53 -3.74
CA GLU A 506 -33.63 -0.37 -3.59
C GLU A 506 -33.28 -1.86 -3.69
N PHE A 507 -32.18 -2.20 -4.41
CA PHE A 507 -31.81 -3.59 -4.53
C PHE A 507 -31.26 -4.13 -3.22
N GLN A 508 -31.87 -5.23 -2.76
CA GLN A 508 -31.42 -5.99 -1.61
C GLN A 508 -31.15 -7.44 -2.03
N VAL A 509 -30.09 -8.02 -1.49
CA VAL A 509 -29.82 -9.45 -1.63
C VAL A 509 -30.88 -10.20 -0.84
N ASP A 510 -31.76 -10.91 -1.54
CA ASP A 510 -32.87 -11.64 -0.93
C ASP A 510 -32.46 -13.03 -0.44
N GLU A 511 -33.31 -13.67 0.36
CA GLU A 511 -33.05 -15.00 0.92
C GLU A 511 -32.85 -16.07 -0.16
N ALA A 512 -33.52 -15.95 -1.30
CA ALA A 512 -33.37 -16.89 -2.41
C ALA A 512 -31.96 -16.82 -3.02
N MET A 513 -31.41 -15.58 -3.12
CA MET A 513 -30.04 -15.35 -3.57
C MET A 513 -29.01 -15.88 -2.55
N ILE A 514 -29.24 -15.66 -1.27
CA ILE A 514 -28.38 -16.18 -0.19
C ILE A 514 -28.35 -17.72 -0.21
N GLU A 515 -29.48 -18.36 -0.33
CA GLU A 515 -29.53 -19.84 -0.41
C GLU A 515 -28.86 -20.36 -1.69
N ALA A 516 -29.04 -19.69 -2.82
CA ALA A 516 -28.33 -20.06 -4.06
C ALA A 516 -26.81 -19.91 -3.90
N PHE A 517 -26.33 -18.85 -3.24
CA PHE A 517 -24.91 -18.66 -2.94
C PHE A 517 -24.39 -19.74 -1.97
N LYS A 518 -25.14 -20.10 -0.92
CA LYS A 518 -24.78 -21.19 -0.02
C LYS A 518 -24.64 -22.53 -0.74
N VAL A 519 -25.50 -22.80 -1.73
CA VAL A 519 -25.39 -24.01 -2.56
C VAL A 519 -24.07 -24.00 -3.35
N GLN A 520 -23.77 -22.92 -4.05
CA GLN A 520 -22.50 -22.78 -4.79
C GLN A 520 -21.28 -22.99 -3.88
N VAL A 521 -21.28 -22.38 -2.68
CA VAL A 521 -20.19 -22.54 -1.71
C VAL A 521 -20.00 -24.01 -1.30
N ARG A 522 -21.11 -24.74 -1.05
CA ARG A 522 -21.05 -26.16 -0.71
C ARG A 522 -20.57 -27.03 -1.89
N ASP A 523 -21.00 -26.70 -3.10
CA ASP A 523 -20.59 -27.38 -4.33
C ASP A 523 -19.09 -27.19 -4.62
N SER A 524 -18.51 -26.05 -4.19
CA SER A 524 -17.06 -25.80 -4.21
C SER A 524 -16.28 -26.54 -3.10
N GLY A 525 -16.96 -27.40 -2.31
CA GLY A 525 -16.34 -28.22 -1.28
C GLY A 525 -16.06 -27.50 0.05
N ILE A 526 -16.57 -26.28 0.24
CA ILE A 526 -16.41 -25.51 1.47
C ILE A 526 -17.54 -25.87 2.43
N SER A 527 -17.18 -26.39 3.62
CA SER A 527 -18.12 -26.69 4.70
C SER A 527 -18.17 -25.54 5.70
N PHE A 528 -19.37 -25.12 6.07
CA PHE A 528 -19.64 -24.06 7.04
C PHE A 528 -20.92 -24.34 7.82
N THR A 529 -21.08 -23.69 8.98
CA THR A 529 -22.32 -23.67 9.76
C THR A 529 -23.15 -22.44 9.39
N ASP A 530 -24.46 -22.51 9.63
CA ASP A 530 -25.32 -21.33 9.44
C ASP A 530 -24.95 -20.18 10.38
N GLU A 531 -24.40 -20.47 11.57
CA GLU A 531 -23.90 -19.46 12.51
C GLU A 531 -22.71 -18.70 11.90
N GLU A 532 -21.66 -19.40 11.44
CA GLU A 532 -20.48 -18.79 10.78
C GLU A 532 -20.89 -17.94 9.56
N PHE A 533 -21.85 -18.40 8.78
CA PHE A 533 -22.33 -17.65 7.62
C PHE A 533 -23.12 -16.39 8.03
N ASN A 534 -24.00 -16.52 9.03
CA ASN A 534 -24.82 -15.41 9.50
C ASN A 534 -24.03 -14.33 10.24
N ASP A 535 -22.93 -14.68 10.88
CA ASP A 535 -22.02 -13.71 11.49
C ASP A 535 -21.41 -12.74 10.46
N ASP A 536 -21.21 -13.21 9.21
CA ASP A 536 -20.67 -12.42 8.10
C ASP A 536 -21.74 -12.00 7.08
N ARG A 537 -23.03 -12.19 7.38
CA ARG A 537 -24.12 -12.05 6.40
C ARG A 537 -24.16 -10.68 5.73
N ASP A 538 -24.03 -9.61 6.50
CA ASP A 538 -24.05 -8.24 5.99
C ASP A 538 -22.90 -7.96 5.01
N VAL A 539 -21.73 -8.51 5.28
CA VAL A 539 -20.56 -8.43 4.40
C VAL A 539 -20.76 -9.27 3.15
N ILE A 540 -21.35 -10.46 3.27
CA ILE A 540 -21.69 -11.32 2.15
C ILE A 540 -22.70 -10.61 1.23
N GLU A 541 -23.78 -10.05 1.78
CA GLU A 541 -24.79 -9.31 1.04
C GLU A 541 -24.19 -8.10 0.31
N LEU A 542 -23.35 -7.31 0.99
CA LEU A 542 -22.65 -6.18 0.39
C LEU A 542 -21.75 -6.62 -0.77
N GLN A 543 -20.99 -7.70 -0.59
CA GLN A 543 -20.04 -8.17 -1.60
C GLN A 543 -20.75 -8.78 -2.82
N LEU A 544 -21.86 -9.49 -2.62
CA LEU A 544 -22.71 -9.98 -3.70
C LEU A 544 -23.33 -8.81 -4.49
N LYS A 545 -23.90 -7.81 -3.81
CA LYS A 545 -24.42 -6.60 -4.43
C LYS A 545 -23.35 -5.85 -5.22
N ARG A 546 -22.14 -5.72 -4.66
CA ARG A 546 -20.98 -5.10 -5.31
C ARG A 546 -20.57 -5.86 -6.57
N SER A 547 -20.52 -7.19 -6.51
CA SER A 547 -20.15 -8.05 -7.65
C SER A 547 -21.18 -7.96 -8.77
N LEU A 548 -22.47 -7.90 -8.43
CA LEU A 548 -23.53 -7.65 -9.40
C LEU A 548 -23.41 -6.26 -10.05
N ALA A 549 -23.15 -5.22 -9.26
CA ALA A 549 -22.94 -3.87 -9.79
C ALA A 549 -21.76 -3.83 -10.76
N ARG A 550 -20.66 -4.50 -10.44
CA ARG A 550 -19.48 -4.62 -11.32
C ARG A 550 -19.86 -5.24 -12.67
N ASN A 551 -20.60 -6.34 -12.65
CA ASN A 551 -20.98 -7.05 -13.86
C ASN A 551 -22.00 -6.28 -14.74
N LEU A 552 -22.83 -5.45 -14.14
CA LEU A 552 -23.88 -4.72 -14.84
C LEU A 552 -23.43 -3.35 -15.35
N TRP A 553 -22.57 -2.64 -14.60
CA TRP A 553 -22.22 -1.24 -14.88
C TRP A 553 -20.70 -0.97 -14.83
N GLY A 554 -19.90 -1.80 -14.17
CA GLY A 554 -18.47 -1.62 -14.10
C GLY A 554 -17.93 -1.30 -12.70
N ASP A 555 -16.63 -0.95 -12.65
CA ASP A 555 -15.89 -0.80 -11.38
C ASP A 555 -16.24 0.49 -10.61
N GLU A 556 -16.65 1.56 -11.27
CA GLU A 556 -17.07 2.80 -10.59
C GLU A 556 -18.33 2.56 -9.75
N GLU A 557 -19.33 1.93 -10.32
CA GLU A 557 -20.59 1.59 -9.66
C GLU A 557 -20.39 0.54 -8.56
N ALA A 558 -19.55 -0.46 -8.78
CA ALA A 558 -19.14 -1.39 -7.73
C ALA A 558 -18.47 -0.67 -6.55
N SER A 559 -17.69 0.36 -6.82
CA SER A 559 -17.06 1.19 -5.79
C SER A 559 -18.07 2.06 -5.02
N ARG A 560 -19.12 2.56 -5.70
CA ARG A 560 -20.21 3.28 -5.05
C ARG A 560 -21.01 2.37 -4.10
N VAL A 561 -21.24 1.11 -4.48
CA VAL A 561 -21.85 0.10 -3.59
C VAL A 561 -20.97 -0.14 -2.37
N ALA A 562 -19.68 -0.32 -2.57
CA ALA A 562 -18.73 -0.52 -1.46
C ALA A 562 -18.70 0.67 -0.48
N ALA A 563 -18.70 1.90 -1.01
CA ALA A 563 -18.70 3.13 -0.22
C ALA A 563 -19.96 3.31 0.65
N ALA A 564 -21.11 2.82 0.19
CA ALA A 564 -22.35 2.85 0.96
C ALA A 564 -22.26 2.00 2.24
N GLY A 565 -21.48 0.89 2.21
CA GLY A 565 -21.25 0.01 3.36
C GLY A 565 -19.98 0.34 4.15
N ASP A 566 -19.22 1.37 3.79
CA ASP A 566 -17.96 1.74 4.46
C ASP A 566 -18.22 2.62 5.69
N GLU A 567 -18.22 2.00 6.87
CA GLU A 567 -18.46 2.68 8.14
C GLU A 567 -17.45 3.82 8.42
N GLN A 568 -16.17 3.63 8.09
CA GLN A 568 -15.16 4.67 8.26
C GLN A 568 -15.43 5.88 7.36
N LEU A 569 -15.84 5.64 6.11
CA LEU A 569 -16.19 6.69 5.18
C LEU A 569 -17.44 7.46 5.66
N GLN A 570 -18.46 6.75 6.16
CA GLN A 570 -19.67 7.38 6.69
C GLN A 570 -19.35 8.23 7.94
N GLN A 571 -18.49 7.76 8.84
CA GLN A 571 -18.03 8.56 9.98
C GLN A 571 -17.20 9.77 9.54
N ALA A 572 -16.30 9.62 8.57
CA ALA A 572 -15.53 10.73 8.02
C ALA A 572 -16.43 11.81 7.40
N ARG A 573 -17.53 11.42 6.74
CA ARG A 573 -18.53 12.36 6.20
C ARG A 573 -19.18 13.21 7.32
N GLN A 574 -19.41 12.61 8.49
CA GLN A 574 -20.01 13.34 9.63
C GLN A 574 -19.08 14.43 10.20
N LEU A 575 -17.76 14.33 9.99
CA LEU A 575 -16.81 15.33 10.48
C LEU A 575 -17.08 16.72 9.90
N PHE A 576 -17.62 16.84 8.70
CA PHE A 576 -17.98 18.13 8.09
C PHE A 576 -19.08 18.88 8.86
N TYR A 577 -19.82 18.18 9.69
CA TYR A 577 -20.91 18.74 10.51
C TYR A 577 -20.54 18.86 11.99
N SER A 578 -19.35 18.37 12.39
CA SER A 578 -18.87 18.44 13.76
C SER A 578 -18.31 19.82 14.10
N HIS A 579 -18.38 20.19 15.37
CA HIS A 579 -17.85 21.48 15.87
C HIS A 579 -16.33 21.64 15.63
N GLU A 580 -15.61 20.52 15.49
CA GLU A 580 -14.15 20.51 15.28
C GLU A 580 -13.76 21.08 13.90
N MET A 581 -14.55 20.86 12.86
CA MET A 581 -14.30 21.45 11.55
C MET A 581 -14.62 22.95 11.51
N LEU A 582 -15.58 23.41 12.31
CA LEU A 582 -15.97 24.83 12.38
C LEU A 582 -14.91 25.70 13.08
N VAL A 583 -14.05 25.10 13.92
CA VAL A 583 -12.96 25.84 14.61
C VAL A 583 -11.72 25.96 13.73
N GLN A 584 -11.58 25.16 12.66
CA GLN A 584 -10.44 25.18 11.72
C GLN A 584 -10.67 26.11 10.50
N GLN A 585 -11.86 26.65 10.30
CA GLN A 585 -12.18 27.67 9.29
C GLN A 585 -12.00 29.09 9.87
#